data_78c7ae511326d16b008ab7afbc894729
#
_entry.id   78c7ae511326d16b008ab7afbc894729
#
_cell.length_a   1.000
_cell.length_b   1.000
_cell.length_c   1.000
_cell.angle_alpha   90.00
_cell.angle_beta   90.00
_cell.angle_gamma   90.00
#
_symmetry.space_group_name_H-M   'P 1'
#
loop_
_entity.id
_entity.type
_entity.pdbx_description
1 polymer ?
#
loop_
_entity_poly.entity_id
_entity_poly.type
_entity_poly.pdbx_seq_one_letter_code
_entity_poly.pdbx_strand_id
1 'polypeptide(L)'
;MTTESNSESNSESNTGPIKPTTTQTGTPVASDEHSLTVGTDGVAALHDRYLVEKLAQFNRERIPERIVHAKGGGAHGVFEVTGDVSAYTRAAVFQPGTSTETLQRFSSVAGEQGSPDTWRDVRGFSVKFYTTEGNYDIVGNNTPVFFIRDGIKFPDFIHSQKRLPGSGLRDATMQWDFWTLSPESAHQVTYLMGDRGLPRSWREMPGFGSHTYQWINAAGERFWVKYHFASNQGNVEMEGSEAELIAGADADYYRRDLHDAIEAGNFPSWTVSVQIMPYEDAKTYRFNPFDLTKVWPHADYPLIEVGVHTLNRNPQNFFAEIEQAAFSPANFVPGIAASPDKMLMARIFSYPDAARYRVGTNYAELPVNAPHAAPVNNYSQDGAGRHHFNAPEAPNYAPNSLGGPVADPLLAGEGSWENDGELLRAAAVLRSEDSDFGQAGTLYRDVFDDAAKARFLDTITGAISGVQRPEVTERAIWYWTSVDATLGAALRANLATWAEADMLAEASAQYSE
;
A
#
# COMPACT_ATOMS: atom_id res chain seq x y z
N MET A 1 -61.54 -15.89 -14.77
CA MET A 1 -60.70 -15.18 -15.76
C MET A 1 -59.63 -14.47 -14.99
N THR A 2 -58.49 -15.12 -14.84
CA THR A 2 -57.31 -14.60 -14.17
C THR A 2 -56.23 -14.40 -15.24
N THR A 3 -55.85 -13.18 -15.45
CA THR A 3 -54.77 -12.80 -16.39
C THR A 3 -53.45 -12.87 -15.68
N GLU A 4 -52.63 -13.87 -16.04
CA GLU A 4 -51.22 -13.93 -15.70
C GLU A 4 -50.46 -12.92 -16.54
N SER A 5 -49.73 -12.02 -15.89
CA SER A 5 -48.76 -11.13 -16.52
C SER A 5 -47.40 -11.81 -16.53
N ASN A 6 -46.99 -12.31 -17.69
CA ASN A 6 -45.60 -12.73 -17.93
C ASN A 6 -44.70 -11.48 -18.00
N SER A 7 -43.81 -11.32 -17.04
CA SER A 7 -42.70 -10.41 -17.15
C SER A 7 -41.56 -11.14 -17.88
N GLU A 8 -41.43 -10.92 -19.17
CA GLU A 8 -40.25 -11.33 -19.95
C GLU A 8 -39.06 -10.44 -19.53
N SER A 9 -38.08 -11.02 -18.88
CA SER A 9 -36.78 -10.40 -18.69
C SER A 9 -36.04 -10.40 -20.03
N ASN A 10 -35.98 -9.24 -20.69
CA ASN A 10 -35.12 -9.03 -21.84
C ASN A 10 -33.65 -9.08 -21.40
N SER A 11 -33.03 -10.25 -21.47
CA SER A 11 -31.59 -10.35 -21.59
C SER A 11 -31.23 -9.98 -23.03
N GLU A 12 -30.77 -8.76 -23.27
CA GLU A 12 -30.12 -8.39 -24.53
C GLU A 12 -28.88 -9.30 -24.73
N SER A 13 -29.06 -10.34 -25.55
CA SER A 13 -27.94 -11.15 -26.00
C SER A 13 -27.02 -10.26 -26.85
N ASN A 14 -25.74 -10.17 -26.45
CA ASN A 14 -24.71 -9.47 -27.21
C ASN A 14 -24.51 -10.17 -28.57
N THR A 15 -25.29 -9.73 -29.60
CA THR A 15 -25.30 -10.29 -30.96
C THR A 15 -24.23 -9.66 -31.86
N GLY A 16 -23.08 -9.26 -31.32
CA GLY A 16 -21.92 -8.94 -32.15
C GLY A 16 -21.47 -10.17 -32.96
N PRO A 17 -20.81 -10.00 -34.12
CA PRO A 17 -20.34 -11.14 -34.91
C PRO A 17 -19.45 -12.04 -34.06
N ILE A 18 -19.71 -13.35 -34.06
CA ILE A 18 -18.93 -14.36 -33.35
C ILE A 18 -17.49 -14.25 -33.83
N LYS A 19 -16.57 -13.91 -32.92
CA LYS A 19 -15.13 -13.86 -33.19
C LYS A 19 -14.56 -15.27 -33.08
N PRO A 20 -13.83 -15.78 -34.10
CA PRO A 20 -13.24 -17.10 -34.02
C PRO A 20 -12.14 -17.15 -32.95
N THR A 21 -12.03 -18.27 -32.22
CA THR A 21 -10.86 -18.55 -31.38
C THR A 21 -9.60 -18.66 -32.26
N THR A 22 -8.50 -18.07 -31.81
CA THR A 22 -7.23 -18.08 -32.52
C THR A 22 -6.08 -18.54 -31.65
N THR A 23 -4.98 -18.98 -32.29
CA THR A 23 -3.68 -19.11 -31.66
C THR A 23 -3.14 -17.74 -31.22
N GLN A 24 -2.06 -17.72 -30.43
CA GLN A 24 -1.36 -16.48 -30.02
C GLN A 24 -0.84 -15.65 -31.22
N THR A 25 -0.66 -16.28 -32.37
CA THR A 25 -0.24 -15.61 -33.61
C THR A 25 -1.41 -15.26 -34.55
N GLY A 26 -2.65 -15.35 -34.07
CA GLY A 26 -3.86 -14.93 -34.78
C GLY A 26 -4.44 -15.94 -35.78
N THR A 27 -3.95 -17.19 -35.85
CA THR A 27 -4.49 -18.21 -36.75
C THR A 27 -5.78 -18.80 -36.15
N PRO A 28 -6.92 -18.80 -36.85
CA PRO A 28 -8.14 -19.46 -36.39
C PRO A 28 -7.91 -20.95 -36.13
N VAL A 29 -8.52 -21.48 -35.06
CA VAL A 29 -8.43 -22.90 -34.67
C VAL A 29 -9.72 -23.63 -34.98
N ALA A 30 -9.59 -24.93 -35.28
CA ALA A 30 -10.71 -25.77 -35.67
C ALA A 30 -11.58 -26.17 -34.47
N SER A 31 -11.00 -26.26 -33.28
CA SER A 31 -11.67 -26.58 -32.01
C SER A 31 -10.87 -26.02 -30.83
N ASP A 32 -11.56 -25.47 -29.85
CA ASP A 32 -11.00 -25.07 -28.55
C ASP A 32 -11.42 -26.00 -27.39
N GLU A 33 -12.22 -27.04 -27.71
CA GLU A 33 -12.70 -28.06 -26.78
C GLU A 33 -12.01 -29.43 -26.99
N HIS A 34 -11.59 -29.76 -28.22
CA HIS A 34 -11.05 -31.08 -28.56
C HIS A 34 -9.66 -30.95 -29.19
N SER A 35 -8.70 -31.68 -28.61
CA SER A 35 -7.35 -31.77 -29.16
C SER A 35 -7.31 -32.68 -30.41
N LEU A 36 -6.32 -32.42 -31.25
CA LEU A 36 -6.05 -33.26 -32.42
C LEU A 36 -5.50 -34.63 -31.97
N THR A 37 -6.15 -35.72 -32.38
CA THR A 37 -5.79 -37.09 -31.98
C THR A 37 -5.58 -37.99 -33.18
N VAL A 38 -4.87 -39.10 -32.97
CA VAL A 38 -4.71 -40.19 -33.96
C VAL A 38 -5.92 -41.13 -33.84
N GLY A 39 -6.95 -40.90 -34.65
CA GLY A 39 -8.24 -41.58 -34.50
C GLY A 39 -9.07 -41.03 -33.34
N THR A 40 -10.29 -41.53 -33.17
CA THR A 40 -11.26 -40.99 -32.20
C THR A 40 -10.82 -41.16 -30.73
N ASP A 41 -10.21 -42.29 -30.42
CA ASP A 41 -9.76 -42.66 -29.06
C ASP A 41 -8.23 -42.71 -28.95
N GLY A 42 -7.49 -42.11 -29.90
CA GLY A 42 -6.05 -42.16 -29.98
C GLY A 42 -5.34 -41.12 -29.13
N VAL A 43 -4.01 -41.16 -29.15
CA VAL A 43 -3.16 -40.19 -28.46
C VAL A 43 -3.24 -38.81 -29.09
N ALA A 44 -3.12 -37.77 -28.28
CA ALA A 44 -3.03 -36.38 -28.78
C ALA A 44 -1.74 -36.19 -29.62
N ALA A 45 -1.88 -35.49 -30.73
CA ALA A 45 -0.75 -35.22 -31.63
C ALA A 45 0.03 -34.00 -31.18
N LEU A 46 1.38 -34.10 -31.12
CA LEU A 46 2.24 -32.99 -30.72
C LEU A 46 2.18 -31.78 -31.66
N HIS A 47 1.73 -31.95 -32.91
CA HIS A 47 1.55 -30.84 -33.84
C HIS A 47 0.19 -30.10 -33.66
N ASP A 48 -0.60 -30.46 -32.64
CA ASP A 48 -1.69 -29.63 -32.17
C ASP A 48 -1.12 -28.37 -31.49
N ARG A 49 -0.86 -27.37 -32.30
CA ARG A 49 -0.24 -26.12 -31.87
C ARG A 49 -1.08 -25.42 -30.81
N TYR A 50 -2.40 -25.42 -30.94
CA TYR A 50 -3.27 -24.72 -29.99
C TYR A 50 -3.27 -25.39 -28.61
N LEU A 51 -3.28 -26.72 -28.54
CA LEU A 51 -3.14 -27.45 -27.28
C LEU A 51 -1.83 -27.08 -26.56
N VAL A 52 -0.71 -27.07 -27.30
CA VAL A 52 0.60 -26.72 -26.74
C VAL A 52 0.63 -25.29 -26.23
N GLU A 53 0.15 -24.33 -27.02
CA GLU A 53 0.11 -22.90 -26.63
C GLU A 53 -0.79 -22.69 -25.41
N LYS A 54 -1.99 -23.27 -25.37
CA LYS A 54 -2.96 -23.16 -24.28
C LYS A 54 -2.39 -23.66 -22.95
N LEU A 55 -1.78 -24.85 -22.94
CA LEU A 55 -1.16 -25.42 -21.75
C LEU A 55 0.10 -24.65 -21.32
N ALA A 56 0.92 -24.23 -22.29
CA ALA A 56 2.14 -23.47 -21.98
C ALA A 56 1.82 -22.11 -21.36
N GLN A 57 0.82 -21.40 -21.86
CA GLN A 57 0.35 -20.14 -21.27
C GLN A 57 -0.20 -20.36 -19.87
N PHE A 58 -1.10 -21.33 -19.70
CA PHE A 58 -1.71 -21.64 -18.41
C PHE A 58 -0.67 -21.89 -17.31
N ASN A 59 0.38 -22.64 -17.60
CA ASN A 59 1.44 -22.95 -16.64
C ASN A 59 2.24 -21.70 -16.20
N ARG A 60 2.11 -20.57 -16.89
CA ARG A 60 2.88 -19.31 -16.69
C ARG A 60 2.01 -18.11 -16.36
N GLU A 61 0.73 -18.31 -16.05
CA GLU A 61 -0.22 -17.23 -15.71
C GLU A 61 -0.01 -16.63 -14.31
N ARG A 62 1.02 -17.05 -13.60
CA ARG A 62 1.38 -16.51 -12.29
C ARG A 62 2.70 -15.76 -12.37
N ILE A 63 2.75 -14.59 -11.73
CA ILE A 63 3.99 -13.92 -11.34
C ILE A 63 4.12 -14.01 -9.81
N PRO A 64 5.30 -13.84 -9.22
CA PRO A 64 5.43 -13.78 -7.77
C PRO A 64 4.48 -12.75 -7.18
N GLU A 65 3.79 -13.09 -6.08
CA GLU A 65 3.03 -12.09 -5.35
C GLU A 65 3.96 -11.04 -4.75
N ARG A 66 3.43 -9.86 -4.42
CA ARG A 66 4.21 -8.86 -3.69
C ARG A 66 4.61 -9.42 -2.33
N ILE A 67 5.85 -9.16 -1.89
CA ILE A 67 6.36 -9.64 -0.59
C ILE A 67 5.52 -9.14 0.58
N VAL A 68 4.95 -7.95 0.45
CA VAL A 68 3.90 -7.36 1.26
C VAL A 68 2.88 -6.69 0.33
N HIS A 69 1.67 -6.44 0.80
CA HIS A 69 0.59 -5.88 -0.02
C HIS A 69 0.13 -6.83 -1.17
N ALA A 70 0.24 -8.14 -1.00
CA ALA A 70 -0.16 -9.11 -2.02
C ALA A 70 -1.66 -9.06 -2.31
N LYS A 71 -2.49 -9.10 -1.26
CA LYS A 71 -3.94 -8.91 -1.36
C LYS A 71 -4.27 -7.44 -1.57
N GLY A 72 -5.09 -7.13 -2.60
CA GLY A 72 -5.51 -5.76 -2.86
C GLY A 72 -6.33 -5.62 -4.12
N GLY A 73 -6.72 -4.39 -4.41
CA GLY A 73 -7.45 -3.98 -5.60
C GLY A 73 -7.15 -2.52 -5.93
N GLY A 74 -7.75 -2.01 -6.98
CA GLY A 74 -7.53 -0.62 -7.36
C GLY A 74 -8.44 -0.16 -8.48
N ALA A 75 -8.37 1.13 -8.78
CA ALA A 75 -9.12 1.78 -9.82
C ALA A 75 -8.35 2.99 -10.38
N HIS A 76 -8.71 3.39 -11.57
CA HIS A 76 -8.23 4.64 -12.18
C HIS A 76 -9.08 5.82 -11.71
N GLY A 77 -8.48 7.00 -11.77
CA GLY A 77 -9.15 8.21 -11.36
C GLY A 77 -8.50 9.48 -11.89
N VAL A 78 -8.87 10.58 -11.27
CA VAL A 78 -8.36 11.92 -11.60
C VAL A 78 -8.04 12.65 -10.30
N PHE A 79 -6.93 13.36 -10.30
CA PHE A 79 -6.59 14.34 -9.27
C PHE A 79 -6.75 15.74 -9.83
N GLU A 80 -7.56 16.57 -9.20
CA GLU A 80 -7.83 17.95 -9.58
C GLU A 80 -7.32 18.90 -8.51
N VAL A 81 -6.48 19.85 -8.89
CA VAL A 81 -5.92 20.85 -7.99
C VAL A 81 -6.95 21.96 -7.79
N THR A 82 -7.41 22.12 -6.54
CA THR A 82 -8.39 23.16 -6.13
C THR A 82 -7.76 24.26 -5.30
N GLY A 83 -6.62 23.99 -4.66
CA GLY A 83 -5.85 24.94 -3.86
C GLY A 83 -4.68 25.57 -4.64
N ASP A 84 -3.96 26.48 -4.00
CA ASP A 84 -2.73 27.06 -4.53
C ASP A 84 -1.57 26.80 -3.57
N VAL A 85 -0.66 25.93 -3.98
CA VAL A 85 0.58 25.60 -3.25
C VAL A 85 1.83 25.95 -4.06
N SER A 86 1.71 26.76 -5.10
CA SER A 86 2.80 27.18 -5.99
C SER A 86 3.94 27.93 -5.25
N ALA A 87 3.64 28.53 -4.10
CA ALA A 87 4.64 29.12 -3.22
C ALA A 87 5.62 28.07 -2.63
N TYR A 88 5.24 26.80 -2.58
CA TYR A 88 6.01 25.74 -1.90
C TYR A 88 6.60 24.72 -2.87
N THR A 89 5.98 24.49 -4.03
CA THR A 89 6.49 23.55 -5.04
C THR A 89 6.24 24.06 -6.45
N ARG A 90 7.20 23.77 -7.34
CA ARG A 90 7.06 24.02 -8.78
C ARG A 90 6.50 22.83 -9.56
N ALA A 91 6.29 21.67 -8.90
CA ALA A 91 5.81 20.45 -9.56
C ALA A 91 4.50 20.70 -10.31
N ALA A 92 4.46 20.34 -11.59
CA ALA A 92 3.30 20.60 -12.46
C ALA A 92 2.02 19.97 -11.93
N VAL A 93 2.11 18.80 -11.32
CA VAL A 93 0.97 18.05 -10.75
C VAL A 93 0.22 18.83 -9.66
N PHE A 94 0.87 19.79 -8.99
CA PHE A 94 0.30 20.60 -7.90
C PHE A 94 0.05 22.06 -8.29
N GLN A 95 0.20 22.43 -9.56
CA GLN A 95 -0.09 23.78 -9.99
C GLN A 95 -1.61 24.02 -10.08
N PRO A 96 -2.10 25.21 -9.73
CA PRO A 96 -3.52 25.55 -9.74
C PRO A 96 -4.20 25.22 -11.07
N GLY A 97 -5.36 24.54 -11.00
CA GLY A 97 -6.16 24.17 -12.17
C GLY A 97 -5.66 22.97 -12.95
N THR A 98 -4.60 22.29 -12.48
CA THR A 98 -4.11 21.05 -13.10
C THR A 98 -5.06 19.91 -12.80
N SER A 99 -5.34 19.08 -13.83
CA SER A 99 -6.03 17.81 -13.74
C SER A 99 -5.10 16.70 -14.23
N THR A 100 -4.91 15.65 -13.42
CA THR A 100 -3.94 14.57 -13.68
C THR A 100 -4.62 13.22 -13.58
N GLU A 101 -4.47 12.36 -14.61
CA GLU A 101 -4.91 10.96 -14.54
C GLU A 101 -4.13 10.21 -13.46
N THR A 102 -4.83 9.31 -12.75
CA THR A 102 -4.23 8.54 -11.65
C THR A 102 -4.58 7.06 -11.72
N LEU A 103 -3.74 6.26 -11.05
CA LEU A 103 -4.06 4.89 -10.65
C LEU A 103 -3.91 4.78 -9.14
N GLN A 104 -4.97 4.36 -8.47
CA GLN A 104 -4.96 4.06 -7.03
C GLN A 104 -4.94 2.55 -6.81
N ARG A 105 -4.07 2.08 -5.91
CA ARG A 105 -4.12 0.70 -5.41
C ARG A 105 -4.24 0.67 -3.90
N PHE A 106 -5.22 -0.08 -3.40
CA PHE A 106 -5.40 -0.43 -2.00
C PHE A 106 -4.94 -1.87 -1.74
N SER A 107 -4.55 -2.17 -0.50
CA SER A 107 -4.09 -3.52 -0.14
C SER A 107 -4.05 -3.72 1.37
N SER A 108 -4.08 -4.98 1.84
CA SER A 108 -3.59 -5.35 3.17
C SER A 108 -2.06 -5.49 3.15
N VAL A 109 -1.38 -5.43 4.30
CA VAL A 109 0.09 -5.50 4.36
C VAL A 109 0.58 -6.94 4.55
N ALA A 110 0.10 -7.64 5.58
CA ALA A 110 0.60 -8.95 5.97
C ALA A 110 -0.11 -10.12 5.29
N GLY A 111 -1.31 -9.91 4.70
CA GLY A 111 -2.08 -10.94 4.02
C GLY A 111 -1.43 -11.42 2.71
N GLU A 112 -1.42 -12.73 2.47
CA GLU A 112 -1.11 -13.34 1.18
C GLU A 112 -2.21 -13.02 0.16
N GLN A 113 -2.00 -13.32 -1.12
CA GLN A 113 -2.92 -12.94 -2.21
C GLN A 113 -4.37 -13.45 -2.03
N GLY A 114 -4.56 -14.60 -1.40
CA GLY A 114 -5.87 -15.19 -1.11
C GLY A 114 -6.48 -14.83 0.25
N SER A 115 -5.82 -14.00 1.05
CA SER A 115 -6.34 -13.63 2.37
C SER A 115 -7.58 -12.73 2.29
N PRO A 116 -8.46 -12.73 3.31
CA PRO A 116 -9.61 -11.83 3.36
C PRO A 116 -9.20 -10.35 3.44
N ASP A 117 -9.95 -9.50 2.77
CA ASP A 117 -9.77 -8.05 2.80
C ASP A 117 -10.02 -7.45 4.20
N THR A 118 -10.93 -8.06 4.97
CA THR A 118 -11.37 -7.54 6.28
C THR A 118 -10.53 -7.98 7.47
N TRP A 119 -9.44 -8.73 7.26
CA TRP A 119 -8.50 -9.00 8.35
C TRP A 119 -7.96 -7.70 8.95
N ARG A 120 -7.76 -7.70 10.30
CA ARG A 120 -7.09 -6.58 10.97
C ARG A 120 -5.65 -6.44 10.45
N ASP A 121 -5.42 -5.35 9.73
CA ASP A 121 -4.14 -5.04 9.12
C ASP A 121 -4.05 -3.53 8.81
N VAL A 122 -2.85 -3.03 8.58
CA VAL A 122 -2.64 -1.73 7.94
C VAL A 122 -3.07 -1.85 6.47
N ARG A 123 -3.72 -0.82 5.94
CA ARG A 123 -4.10 -0.79 4.53
C ARG A 123 -3.12 0.06 3.72
N GLY A 124 -2.58 -0.54 2.66
CA GLY A 124 -1.82 0.21 1.65
C GLY A 124 -2.73 1.21 0.94
N PHE A 125 -2.19 2.38 0.67
CA PHE A 125 -2.82 3.49 -0.05
C PHE A 125 -1.78 4.07 -1.01
N SER A 126 -1.76 3.58 -2.26
CA SER A 126 -0.73 3.96 -3.24
C SER A 126 -1.36 4.62 -4.44
N VAL A 127 -0.94 5.85 -4.75
CA VAL A 127 -1.40 6.64 -5.90
C VAL A 127 -0.24 6.84 -6.86
N LYS A 128 -0.46 6.54 -8.13
CA LYS A 128 0.39 6.92 -9.26
C LYS A 128 -0.30 8.07 -10.00
N PHE A 129 0.43 9.16 -10.20
CA PHE A 129 0.02 10.31 -11.00
C PHE A 129 0.77 10.27 -12.33
N TYR A 130 0.05 10.26 -13.45
CA TYR A 130 0.64 10.31 -14.79
C TYR A 130 0.81 11.77 -15.21
N THR A 131 1.85 12.41 -14.70
CA THR A 131 2.06 13.86 -14.87
C THR A 131 2.74 14.18 -16.21
N THR A 132 2.71 15.43 -16.62
CA THR A 132 3.42 15.94 -17.81
C THR A 132 4.94 15.98 -17.64
N GLU A 133 5.45 15.75 -16.42
CA GLU A 133 6.88 15.72 -16.09
C GLU A 133 7.39 14.31 -15.80
N GLY A 134 6.54 13.28 -15.95
CA GLY A 134 6.82 11.87 -15.64
C GLY A 134 5.83 11.31 -14.64
N ASN A 135 5.98 10.03 -14.29
CA ASN A 135 5.16 9.44 -13.24
C ASN A 135 5.63 9.90 -11.85
N TYR A 136 4.68 10.33 -11.04
CA TYR A 136 4.88 10.60 -9.62
C TYR A 136 4.09 9.61 -8.78
N ASP A 137 4.69 9.02 -7.75
CA ASP A 137 4.02 8.03 -6.90
C ASP A 137 4.04 8.46 -5.43
N ILE A 138 2.87 8.46 -4.79
CA ILE A 138 2.74 8.49 -3.32
C ILE A 138 2.40 7.08 -2.87
N VAL A 139 3.31 6.44 -2.12
CA VAL A 139 3.17 5.05 -1.68
C VAL A 139 3.00 5.00 -0.17
N GLY A 140 1.78 5.13 0.27
CA GLY A 140 1.39 5.32 1.67
C GLY A 140 0.49 4.24 2.25
N ASN A 141 -0.11 4.55 3.39
CA ASN A 141 -1.00 3.69 4.15
C ASN A 141 -2.21 4.48 4.68
N ASN A 142 -3.20 3.76 5.26
CA ASN A 142 -4.33 4.36 5.98
C ASN A 142 -3.96 4.87 7.40
N THR A 143 -2.69 4.80 7.75
CA THR A 143 -2.13 5.32 9.01
C THR A 143 -1.00 6.31 8.72
N PRO A 144 -0.84 7.37 9.53
CA PRO A 144 0.14 8.43 9.27
C PRO A 144 1.57 8.05 9.66
N VAL A 145 1.75 6.92 10.32
CA VAL A 145 3.02 6.41 10.86
C VAL A 145 3.29 4.97 10.43
N PHE A 146 4.44 4.42 10.82
CA PHE A 146 4.82 3.04 10.55
C PHE A 146 5.47 2.39 11.79
N PHE A 147 5.69 1.08 11.75
CA PHE A 147 6.19 0.28 12.88
C PHE A 147 7.65 0.52 13.24
N ILE A 148 8.47 0.99 12.30
CA ILE A 148 9.92 1.10 12.44
C ILE A 148 10.41 2.38 11.78
N ARG A 149 11.52 2.93 12.28
CA ARG A 149 12.17 4.13 11.76
C ARG A 149 13.41 3.89 10.91
N ASP A 150 13.88 2.64 10.82
CA ASP A 150 15.08 2.26 10.07
C ASP A 150 14.78 1.05 9.19
N GLY A 151 15.09 1.17 7.89
CA GLY A 151 14.80 0.16 6.88
C GLY A 151 15.51 -1.17 7.09
N ILE A 152 16.60 -1.20 7.87
CA ILE A 152 17.30 -2.45 8.19
C ILE A 152 16.43 -3.44 8.97
N LYS A 153 15.47 -2.94 9.75
CA LYS A 153 14.50 -3.78 10.49
C LYS A 153 13.35 -4.30 9.63
N PHE A 154 13.18 -3.82 8.38
CA PHE A 154 11.98 -4.13 7.60
C PHE A 154 11.82 -5.62 7.30
N PRO A 155 12.86 -6.37 6.86
CA PRO A 155 12.72 -7.81 6.64
C PRO A 155 12.33 -8.57 7.91
N ASP A 156 12.94 -8.24 9.05
CA ASP A 156 12.67 -8.90 10.34
C ASP A 156 11.24 -8.59 10.83
N PHE A 157 10.80 -7.34 10.67
CA PHE A 157 9.42 -6.94 10.94
C PHE A 157 8.45 -7.78 10.11
N ILE A 158 8.68 -7.92 8.81
CA ILE A 158 7.80 -8.71 7.93
C ILE A 158 7.84 -10.20 8.29
N HIS A 159 9.01 -10.77 8.59
CA HIS A 159 9.12 -12.16 9.03
C HIS A 159 8.31 -12.42 10.30
N SER A 160 8.30 -11.49 11.26
CA SER A 160 7.50 -11.61 12.49
C SER A 160 5.98 -11.59 12.26
N GLN A 161 5.52 -11.02 11.13
CA GLN A 161 4.10 -10.92 10.76
C GLN A 161 3.64 -12.09 9.85
N LYS A 162 4.55 -12.86 9.30
CA LYS A 162 4.27 -13.95 8.34
C LYS A 162 4.14 -15.30 9.05
N ARG A 163 4.89 -16.30 8.63
CA ARG A 163 4.71 -17.68 9.04
C ARG A 163 5.99 -18.27 9.61
N LEU A 164 5.86 -19.12 10.62
CA LEU A 164 6.97 -19.92 11.16
C LEU A 164 7.62 -20.76 10.06
N PRO A 165 8.96 -20.76 9.93
CA PRO A 165 9.65 -21.54 8.89
C PRO A 165 9.39 -23.05 8.95
N GLY A 166 9.21 -23.60 10.15
CA GLY A 166 9.02 -25.04 10.34
C GLY A 166 7.61 -25.52 10.06
N SER A 167 6.60 -24.81 10.55
CA SER A 167 5.19 -25.24 10.48
C SER A 167 4.40 -24.58 9.35
N GLY A 168 4.85 -23.42 8.85
CA GLY A 168 4.08 -22.59 7.94
C GLY A 168 2.86 -21.91 8.60
N LEU A 169 2.74 -21.94 9.92
CA LEU A 169 1.64 -21.32 10.67
C LEU A 169 2.01 -19.88 11.10
N ARG A 170 1.00 -19.03 11.25
CA ARG A 170 1.15 -17.73 11.91
C ARG A 170 1.27 -17.93 13.41
N ASP A 171 1.99 -17.03 14.08
CA ASP A 171 2.26 -17.13 15.51
C ASP A 171 2.19 -15.75 16.16
N ALA A 172 1.27 -15.57 17.09
CA ALA A 172 1.12 -14.35 17.87
C ALA A 172 2.37 -14.03 18.69
N THR A 173 3.11 -15.06 19.15
CA THR A 173 4.33 -14.88 19.93
C THR A 173 5.40 -14.13 19.12
N MET A 174 5.63 -14.52 17.85
CA MET A 174 6.60 -13.82 16.99
C MET A 174 6.24 -12.36 16.81
N GLN A 175 4.96 -12.08 16.57
CA GLN A 175 4.47 -10.74 16.32
C GLN A 175 4.67 -9.83 17.54
N TRP A 176 4.22 -10.28 18.71
CA TRP A 176 4.35 -9.52 19.95
C TRP A 176 5.79 -9.45 20.45
N ASP A 177 6.61 -10.48 20.22
CA ASP A 177 8.04 -10.44 20.53
C ASP A 177 8.73 -9.30 19.79
N PHE A 178 8.55 -9.21 18.47
CA PHE A 178 9.13 -8.15 17.66
C PHE A 178 8.65 -6.75 18.08
N TRP A 179 7.35 -6.56 18.24
CA TRP A 179 6.80 -5.25 18.60
C TRP A 179 7.29 -4.76 19.95
N THR A 180 7.31 -5.64 20.94
CA THR A 180 7.72 -5.28 22.30
C THR A 180 9.23 -5.07 22.44
N LEU A 181 10.03 -5.66 21.56
CA LEU A 181 11.46 -5.40 21.43
C LEU A 181 11.78 -4.20 20.51
N SER A 182 10.78 -3.62 19.87
CA SER A 182 10.88 -2.43 19.02
C SER A 182 9.90 -1.37 19.52
N PRO A 183 10.20 -0.66 20.62
CA PRO A 183 9.28 0.29 21.26
C PRO A 183 8.83 1.42 20.34
N GLU A 184 9.60 1.78 19.32
CA GLU A 184 9.18 2.72 18.27
C GLU A 184 7.92 2.29 17.52
N SER A 185 7.52 1.01 17.61
CA SER A 185 6.30 0.50 16.98
C SER A 185 5.01 0.92 17.69
N ALA A 186 5.09 1.43 18.93
CA ALA A 186 3.94 1.65 19.81
C ALA A 186 2.85 2.51 19.17
N HIS A 187 3.22 3.58 18.49
CA HIS A 187 2.26 4.48 17.86
C HIS A 187 1.49 3.78 16.72
N GLN A 188 2.21 3.07 15.84
CA GLN A 188 1.58 2.32 14.76
C GLN A 188 0.75 1.14 15.27
N VAL A 189 1.20 0.41 16.29
CA VAL A 189 0.45 -0.71 16.88
C VAL A 189 -0.81 -0.20 17.57
N THR A 190 -0.78 1.02 18.16
CA THR A 190 -1.99 1.65 18.70
C THR A 190 -3.03 1.93 17.60
N TYR A 191 -2.63 2.44 16.43
CA TYR A 191 -3.54 2.56 15.28
C TYR A 191 -4.05 1.22 14.78
N LEU A 192 -3.17 0.22 14.67
CA LEU A 192 -3.53 -1.11 14.15
C LEU A 192 -4.51 -1.86 15.04
N MET A 193 -4.29 -1.83 16.37
CA MET A 193 -5.14 -2.51 17.34
C MET A 193 -6.42 -1.71 17.66
N GLY A 194 -6.42 -0.41 17.36
CA GLY A 194 -7.62 0.42 17.39
C GLY A 194 -8.54 0.18 16.19
N ASP A 195 -9.58 1.00 16.11
CA ASP A 195 -10.64 0.88 15.10
C ASP A 195 -10.11 1.05 13.68
N ARG A 196 -9.07 1.88 13.48
CA ARG A 196 -8.43 2.11 12.17
C ARG A 196 -7.84 0.86 11.53
N GLY A 197 -7.58 -0.20 12.29
CA GLY A 197 -7.15 -1.50 11.77
C GLY A 197 -8.25 -2.27 11.02
N LEU A 198 -9.52 -1.86 11.16
CA LEU A 198 -10.69 -2.48 10.55
C LEU A 198 -11.59 -1.43 9.85
N PRO A 199 -11.11 -0.74 8.81
CA PRO A 199 -11.98 0.16 8.05
C PRO A 199 -13.13 -0.64 7.42
N ARG A 200 -14.30 -0.01 7.27
CA ARG A 200 -15.48 -0.66 6.67
C ARG A 200 -15.27 -0.96 5.19
N SER A 201 -14.57 -0.08 4.49
CA SER A 201 -14.18 -0.25 3.09
C SER A 201 -12.94 0.57 2.75
N TRP A 202 -12.36 0.35 1.56
CA TRP A 202 -11.28 1.21 1.08
C TRP A 202 -11.73 2.63 0.80
N ARG A 203 -13.01 2.84 0.50
CA ARG A 203 -13.59 4.16 0.23
C ARG A 203 -13.74 5.00 1.49
N GLU A 204 -13.91 4.36 2.65
CA GLU A 204 -14.23 4.96 3.94
C GLU A 204 -13.00 4.99 4.87
N MET A 205 -11.81 5.08 4.32
CA MET A 205 -10.57 5.20 5.09
C MET A 205 -9.72 6.37 4.59
N PRO A 206 -8.93 7.02 5.46
CA PRO A 206 -7.98 8.02 5.05
C PRO A 206 -6.76 7.39 4.38
N GLY A 207 -5.95 8.20 3.71
CA GLY A 207 -4.63 7.85 3.21
C GLY A 207 -3.57 8.85 3.66
N PHE A 208 -2.33 8.38 3.79
CA PHE A 208 -1.20 9.21 4.19
C PHE A 208 0.03 8.83 3.36
N GLY A 209 0.83 9.84 2.99
CA GLY A 209 2.14 9.60 2.39
C GLY A 209 3.14 9.01 3.40
N SER A 210 2.83 9.09 4.69
CA SER A 210 3.56 8.64 5.88
C SER A 210 4.92 9.32 6.06
N HIS A 211 5.80 9.26 5.06
CA HIS A 211 7.11 9.90 5.07
C HIS A 211 7.05 11.42 5.06
N THR A 212 8.14 12.04 5.44
CA THR A 212 8.46 13.41 5.10
C THR A 212 9.14 13.42 3.73
N TYR A 213 8.70 14.31 2.84
CA TYR A 213 9.31 14.56 1.52
C TYR A 213 9.85 15.97 1.48
N GLN A 214 10.53 16.34 0.38
CA GLN A 214 10.99 17.69 0.13
C GLN A 214 10.18 18.29 -1.03
N TRP A 215 9.68 19.51 -0.87
CA TRP A 215 9.16 20.34 -1.94
C TRP A 215 10.13 21.47 -2.25
N ILE A 216 10.21 21.86 -3.53
CA ILE A 216 11.10 22.90 -4.03
C ILE A 216 10.29 23.79 -4.93
N ASN A 217 10.22 25.10 -4.59
CA ASN A 217 9.47 26.07 -5.37
C ASN A 217 10.27 26.59 -6.58
N ALA A 218 9.65 27.49 -7.37
CA ALA A 218 10.28 28.08 -8.55
C ALA A 218 11.51 28.96 -8.24
N ALA A 219 11.64 29.46 -7.00
CA ALA A 219 12.80 30.20 -6.53
C ALA A 219 13.94 29.29 -6.01
N GLY A 220 13.72 27.97 -5.95
CA GLY A 220 14.66 27.01 -5.39
C GLY A 220 14.62 26.91 -3.86
N GLU A 221 13.63 27.54 -3.21
CA GLU A 221 13.43 27.41 -1.77
C GLU A 221 12.86 26.02 -1.45
N ARG A 222 13.28 25.45 -0.33
CA ARG A 222 12.99 24.08 0.08
C ARG A 222 12.08 24.04 1.28
N PHE A 223 11.17 23.07 1.29
CA PHE A 223 10.21 22.83 2.34
C PHE A 223 10.10 21.32 2.60
N TRP A 224 9.87 20.94 3.83
CA TRP A 224 9.51 19.56 4.17
C TRP A 224 8.00 19.43 4.13
N VAL A 225 7.51 18.30 3.61
CA VAL A 225 6.07 18.08 3.37
C VAL A 225 5.62 16.69 3.82
N LYS A 226 4.41 16.62 4.37
CA LYS A 226 3.65 15.38 4.58
C LYS A 226 2.30 15.44 3.89
N TYR A 227 1.88 14.34 3.26
CA TYR A 227 0.62 14.23 2.50
C TYR A 227 -0.47 13.56 3.31
N HIS A 228 -1.68 14.08 3.20
CA HIS A 228 -2.91 13.61 3.84
C HIS A 228 -4.02 13.49 2.82
N PHE A 229 -4.76 12.37 2.83
CA PHE A 229 -5.94 12.11 2.00
C PHE A 229 -7.10 11.85 2.95
N ALA A 230 -8.01 12.79 3.09
CA ALA A 230 -9.21 12.64 3.90
C ALA A 230 -10.34 12.09 3.04
N SER A 231 -10.92 10.95 3.41
CA SER A 231 -12.04 10.39 2.67
C SER A 231 -13.28 11.30 2.74
N ASN A 232 -13.83 11.65 1.60
CA ASN A 232 -15.07 12.44 1.51
C ASN A 232 -16.33 11.59 1.80
N GLN A 233 -16.17 10.25 1.90
CA GLN A 233 -17.21 9.32 2.35
C GLN A 233 -17.23 9.18 3.89
N GLY A 234 -16.29 9.84 4.59
CA GLY A 234 -16.05 9.69 6.01
C GLY A 234 -15.11 8.54 6.34
N ASN A 235 -14.76 8.44 7.62
CA ASN A 235 -14.01 7.30 8.15
C ASN A 235 -15.00 6.43 8.92
N VAL A 236 -15.22 5.21 8.46
CA VAL A 236 -16.13 4.25 9.08
C VAL A 236 -15.37 2.96 9.32
N GLU A 237 -15.50 2.41 10.51
CA GLU A 237 -14.83 1.19 10.93
C GLU A 237 -15.85 0.06 11.17
N MET A 238 -15.36 -1.18 11.19
CA MET A 238 -16.12 -2.39 11.52
C MET A 238 -15.84 -2.84 12.95
N GLU A 239 -16.84 -3.45 13.58
CA GLU A 239 -16.61 -4.27 14.77
C GLU A 239 -15.80 -5.53 14.41
N GLY A 240 -14.97 -6.03 15.35
CA GLY A 240 -14.13 -7.20 15.11
C GLY A 240 -14.91 -8.44 14.69
N SER A 241 -16.03 -8.72 15.35
CA SER A 241 -16.92 -9.86 15.03
C SER A 241 -17.57 -9.74 13.65
N GLU A 242 -17.95 -8.53 13.21
CA GLU A 242 -18.47 -8.27 11.87
C GLU A 242 -17.38 -8.56 10.82
N ALA A 243 -16.17 -8.05 11.03
CA ALA A 243 -15.04 -8.26 10.14
C ALA A 243 -14.68 -9.75 9.98
N GLU A 244 -14.74 -10.53 11.06
CA GLU A 244 -14.50 -11.99 11.04
C GLU A 244 -15.59 -12.75 10.26
N LEU A 245 -16.86 -12.39 10.46
CA LEU A 245 -17.97 -12.99 9.71
C LEU A 245 -17.83 -12.72 8.22
N ILE A 246 -17.51 -11.48 7.85
CA ILE A 246 -17.30 -11.12 6.45
C ILE A 246 -16.06 -11.84 5.88
N ALA A 247 -14.97 -11.94 6.64
CA ALA A 247 -13.77 -12.66 6.23
C ALA A 247 -14.05 -14.12 5.85
N GLY A 248 -14.98 -14.77 6.55
CA GLY A 248 -15.42 -16.14 6.27
C GLY A 248 -16.41 -16.25 5.10
N ALA A 249 -17.20 -15.21 4.84
CA ALA A 249 -18.24 -15.22 3.81
C ALA A 249 -17.75 -14.69 2.45
N ASP A 250 -16.94 -13.64 2.44
CA ASP A 250 -16.44 -12.97 1.23
C ASP A 250 -15.03 -12.42 1.44
N ALA A 251 -14.04 -13.15 0.99
CA ALA A 251 -12.63 -12.76 1.08
C ALA A 251 -12.30 -11.50 0.23
N ASP A 252 -13.13 -11.16 -0.75
CA ASP A 252 -12.95 -10.03 -1.68
C ASP A 252 -13.89 -8.85 -1.39
N TYR A 253 -14.37 -8.72 -0.16
CA TYR A 253 -15.40 -7.77 0.23
C TYR A 253 -15.06 -6.32 -0.14
N TYR A 254 -13.87 -5.81 0.19
CA TYR A 254 -13.48 -4.43 -0.15
C TYR A 254 -13.26 -4.24 -1.65
N ARG A 255 -12.74 -5.27 -2.33
CA ARG A 255 -12.58 -5.23 -3.79
C ARG A 255 -13.92 -5.11 -4.47
N ARG A 256 -14.92 -5.90 -4.04
CA ARG A 256 -16.29 -5.86 -4.55
C ARG A 256 -16.94 -4.52 -4.27
N ASP A 257 -16.85 -4.01 -3.04
CA ASP A 257 -17.41 -2.72 -2.64
C ASP A 257 -16.87 -1.57 -3.51
N LEU A 258 -15.56 -1.50 -3.75
CA LEU A 258 -14.97 -0.48 -4.62
C LEU A 258 -15.44 -0.61 -6.07
N HIS A 259 -15.40 -1.84 -6.60
CA HIS A 259 -15.81 -2.11 -7.99
C HIS A 259 -17.27 -1.72 -8.22
N ASP A 260 -18.17 -2.19 -7.39
CA ASP A 260 -19.61 -1.99 -7.53
C ASP A 260 -20.00 -0.53 -7.31
N ALA A 261 -19.32 0.18 -6.41
CA ALA A 261 -19.54 1.61 -6.22
C ALA A 261 -19.18 2.41 -7.48
N ILE A 262 -18.07 2.09 -8.13
CA ILE A 262 -17.65 2.77 -9.38
C ILE A 262 -18.61 2.43 -10.53
N GLU A 263 -19.01 1.16 -10.69
CA GLU A 263 -19.98 0.75 -11.70
C GLU A 263 -21.35 1.45 -11.52
N ALA A 264 -21.75 1.68 -10.28
CA ALA A 264 -22.97 2.41 -9.95
C ALA A 264 -22.85 3.94 -10.12
N GLY A 265 -21.67 4.47 -10.47
CA GLY A 265 -21.42 5.91 -10.57
C GLY A 265 -21.21 6.61 -9.21
N ASN A 266 -21.09 5.85 -8.11
CA ASN A 266 -20.81 6.36 -6.77
C ASN A 266 -19.30 6.50 -6.58
N PHE A 267 -18.70 7.47 -7.26
CA PHE A 267 -17.25 7.66 -7.31
C PHE A 267 -16.66 8.08 -5.97
N PRO A 268 -15.81 7.25 -5.33
CA PRO A 268 -15.18 7.64 -4.09
C PRO A 268 -14.11 8.71 -4.33
N SER A 269 -13.99 9.64 -3.38
CA SER A 269 -13.02 10.74 -3.48
C SER A 269 -12.36 11.06 -2.15
N TRP A 270 -11.22 11.73 -2.22
CA TRP A 270 -10.44 12.18 -1.08
C TRP A 270 -10.01 13.64 -1.26
N THR A 271 -10.21 14.45 -0.25
CA THR A 271 -9.57 15.76 -0.16
C THR A 271 -8.10 15.56 0.18
N VAL A 272 -7.23 16.07 -0.69
CA VAL A 272 -5.77 15.99 -0.53
C VAL A 272 -5.27 17.25 0.12
N SER A 273 -4.59 17.10 1.25
CA SER A 273 -3.97 18.21 1.99
C SER A 273 -2.51 17.90 2.30
N VAL A 274 -1.74 18.92 2.61
CA VAL A 274 -0.35 18.80 3.02
C VAL A 274 -0.09 19.57 4.31
N GLN A 275 0.91 19.11 5.07
CA GLN A 275 1.57 19.89 6.10
C GLN A 275 2.91 20.38 5.55
N ILE A 276 3.22 21.64 5.73
CA ILE A 276 4.46 22.27 5.26
C ILE A 276 5.28 22.74 6.46
N MET A 277 6.53 22.29 6.52
CA MET A 277 7.53 22.74 7.50
C MET A 277 8.64 23.50 6.75
N PRO A 278 8.98 24.74 7.14
CA PRO A 278 10.14 25.44 6.63
C PRO A 278 11.41 24.59 6.77
N TYR A 279 12.32 24.66 5.79
CA TYR A 279 13.49 23.78 5.74
C TYR A 279 14.34 23.82 7.02
N GLU A 280 14.56 25.03 7.56
CA GLU A 280 15.41 25.26 8.74
C GLU A 280 14.77 24.76 10.05
N ASP A 281 13.43 24.74 10.14
CA ASP A 281 12.72 24.31 11.35
C ASP A 281 13.06 22.85 11.73
N ALA A 282 13.34 22.00 10.73
CA ALA A 282 13.71 20.61 10.96
C ALA A 282 14.95 20.43 11.83
N LYS A 283 15.87 21.40 11.82
CA LYS A 283 17.14 21.35 12.59
C LYS A 283 16.88 21.43 14.10
N THR A 284 15.89 22.18 14.52
CA THR A 284 15.61 22.51 15.93
C THR A 284 14.28 22.01 16.43
N TYR A 285 13.49 21.31 15.59
CA TYR A 285 12.18 20.82 15.99
C TYR A 285 12.28 19.87 17.18
N ARG A 286 11.30 19.86 18.06
CA ARG A 286 11.33 19.17 19.37
C ARG A 286 11.48 17.63 19.28
N PHE A 287 11.15 17.04 18.14
CA PHE A 287 11.50 15.65 17.81
C PHE A 287 12.02 15.56 16.36
N ASN A 288 12.56 14.40 15.97
CA ASN A 288 13.04 14.21 14.60
C ASN A 288 11.87 14.22 13.60
N PRO A 289 11.74 15.26 12.73
CA PRO A 289 10.62 15.36 11.78
C PRO A 289 10.69 14.33 10.64
N PHE A 290 11.80 13.62 10.51
CA PHE A 290 12.02 12.54 9.53
C PHE A 290 11.78 11.15 10.15
N ASP A 291 11.41 11.07 11.43
CA ASP A 291 11.04 9.81 12.08
C ASP A 291 9.64 9.39 11.63
N LEU A 292 9.56 8.29 10.87
CA LEU A 292 8.31 7.75 10.34
C LEU A 292 7.34 7.25 11.43
N THR A 293 7.81 7.12 12.68
CA THR A 293 6.95 6.72 13.81
C THR A 293 6.22 7.90 14.46
N LYS A 294 6.43 9.12 13.97
CA LYS A 294 5.92 10.37 14.51
C LYS A 294 5.00 11.09 13.52
N VAL A 295 3.98 11.74 14.04
CA VAL A 295 3.16 12.72 13.31
C VAL A 295 3.58 14.13 13.68
N TRP A 296 3.42 15.08 12.76
CA TRP A 296 3.51 16.50 13.08
C TRP A 296 2.13 16.96 13.59
N PRO A 297 2.03 17.54 14.79
CA PRO A 297 0.77 18.10 15.27
C PRO A 297 0.24 19.19 14.32
N HIS A 298 -1.06 19.16 14.04
CA HIS A 298 -1.71 20.18 13.19
C HIS A 298 -1.64 21.58 13.79
N ALA A 299 -1.45 21.69 15.11
CA ALA A 299 -1.25 22.97 15.79
C ALA A 299 0.10 23.61 15.43
N ASP A 300 1.12 22.80 15.12
CA ASP A 300 2.44 23.28 14.72
C ASP A 300 2.49 23.58 13.21
N TYR A 301 1.98 22.65 12.41
CA TYR A 301 1.92 22.73 10.96
C TYR A 301 0.51 22.35 10.51
N PRO A 302 -0.37 23.34 10.26
CA PRO A 302 -1.76 23.09 9.86
C PRO A 302 -1.85 22.46 8.47
N LEU A 303 -2.97 21.79 8.21
CA LEU A 303 -3.28 21.25 6.88
C LEU A 303 -3.57 22.38 5.90
N ILE A 304 -2.98 22.29 4.72
CA ILE A 304 -3.24 23.15 3.56
C ILE A 304 -3.86 22.27 2.47
N GLU A 305 -5.07 22.60 2.05
CA GLU A 305 -5.75 21.86 0.98
C GLU A 305 -5.05 22.08 -0.37
N VAL A 306 -4.86 21.01 -1.12
CA VAL A 306 -4.22 21.01 -2.44
C VAL A 306 -5.22 20.68 -3.53
N GLY A 307 -6.11 19.70 -3.32
CA GLY A 307 -7.02 19.27 -4.36
C GLY A 307 -7.89 18.09 -3.95
N VAL A 308 -8.58 17.52 -4.95
CA VAL A 308 -9.47 16.37 -4.77
C VAL A 308 -9.02 15.24 -5.69
N HIS A 309 -8.89 14.04 -5.12
CA HIS A 309 -8.62 12.81 -5.85
C HIS A 309 -9.88 11.96 -5.92
N THR A 310 -10.35 11.63 -7.12
CA THR A 310 -11.59 10.88 -7.37
C THR A 310 -11.30 9.65 -8.20
N LEU A 311 -11.83 8.47 -7.79
CA LEU A 311 -11.78 7.24 -8.56
C LEU A 311 -13.07 7.07 -9.36
N ASN A 312 -12.97 6.96 -10.69
CA ASN A 312 -14.12 6.99 -11.58
C ASN A 312 -14.13 5.92 -12.68
N ARG A 313 -13.13 5.01 -12.69
CA ARG A 313 -13.04 3.96 -13.70
C ARG A 313 -12.42 2.69 -13.15
N ASN A 314 -13.13 1.58 -13.28
CA ASN A 314 -12.61 0.25 -12.97
C ASN A 314 -11.54 -0.20 -13.99
N PRO A 315 -10.59 -1.09 -13.60
CA PRO A 315 -9.68 -1.71 -14.55
C PRO A 315 -10.47 -2.60 -15.53
N GLN A 316 -10.06 -2.60 -16.80
CA GLN A 316 -10.61 -3.50 -17.81
C GLN A 316 -10.00 -4.90 -17.71
N ASN A 317 -8.77 -5.00 -17.21
CA ASN A 317 -8.09 -6.25 -16.94
C ASN A 317 -7.32 -6.15 -15.62
N PHE A 318 -7.79 -6.86 -14.61
CA PHE A 318 -7.21 -6.81 -13.27
C PHE A 318 -5.72 -7.18 -13.23
N PHE A 319 -5.32 -8.22 -13.99
CA PHE A 319 -3.91 -8.63 -14.02
C PHE A 319 -3.02 -7.57 -14.67
N ALA A 320 -3.44 -7.08 -15.84
CA ALA A 320 -2.66 -6.11 -16.60
C ALA A 320 -2.52 -4.75 -15.88
N GLU A 321 -3.60 -4.28 -15.24
CA GLU A 321 -3.69 -2.93 -14.71
C GLU A 321 -3.49 -2.83 -13.19
N ILE A 322 -3.71 -3.93 -12.43
CA ILE A 322 -3.58 -3.93 -10.97
C ILE A 322 -2.47 -4.87 -10.50
N GLU A 323 -2.41 -6.12 -11.01
CA GLU A 323 -1.40 -7.08 -10.54
C GLU A 323 -0.01 -6.71 -11.06
N GLN A 324 0.11 -6.26 -12.30
CA GLN A 324 1.37 -5.81 -12.90
C GLN A 324 1.73 -4.34 -12.58
N ALA A 325 0.84 -3.58 -11.94
CA ALA A 325 1.13 -2.23 -11.51
C ALA A 325 2.33 -2.20 -10.55
N ALA A 326 3.28 -1.32 -10.84
CA ALA A 326 4.47 -1.07 -10.03
C ALA A 326 4.45 0.36 -9.52
N PHE A 327 4.47 0.51 -8.19
CA PHE A 327 4.60 1.80 -7.51
C PHE A 327 5.99 1.92 -6.93
N SER A 328 6.55 3.12 -6.91
CA SER A 328 7.85 3.38 -6.30
C SER A 328 7.91 4.76 -5.65
N PRO A 329 8.24 4.87 -4.36
CA PRO A 329 8.51 6.16 -3.74
C PRO A 329 9.77 6.86 -4.29
N ALA A 330 10.47 6.25 -5.26
CA ALA A 330 11.56 6.87 -6.02
C ALA A 330 11.06 7.65 -7.24
N ASN A 331 9.78 7.52 -7.62
CA ASN A 331 9.21 8.23 -8.75
C ASN A 331 8.88 9.66 -8.31
N PHE A 332 9.86 10.55 -8.43
CA PHE A 332 9.72 11.98 -8.21
C PHE A 332 9.66 12.73 -9.55
N VAL A 333 9.07 13.92 -9.51
CA VAL A 333 9.06 14.88 -10.62
C VAL A 333 9.73 16.19 -10.16
N PRO A 334 10.16 17.07 -11.07
CA PRO A 334 10.76 18.35 -10.70
C PRO A 334 9.94 19.11 -9.66
N GLY A 335 10.60 19.63 -8.63
CA GLY A 335 9.93 20.30 -7.49
C GLY A 335 9.52 19.38 -6.34
N ILE A 336 9.77 18.07 -6.45
CA ILE A 336 9.55 17.06 -5.38
C ILE A 336 10.78 16.19 -5.24
N ALA A 337 11.22 15.93 -4.01
CA ALA A 337 12.37 15.08 -3.75
C ALA A 337 12.22 14.30 -2.44
N ALA A 338 13.17 13.41 -2.20
CA ALA A 338 13.28 12.66 -0.96
C ALA A 338 13.71 13.55 0.22
N SER A 339 13.60 13.00 1.43
CA SER A 339 14.12 13.55 2.67
C SER A 339 15.13 12.59 3.32
N PRO A 340 15.86 13.00 4.38
CA PRO A 340 16.78 12.10 5.10
C PRO A 340 16.07 11.07 6.01
N ASP A 341 14.82 10.72 5.72
CA ASP A 341 14.10 9.61 6.36
C ASP A 341 14.75 8.26 5.96
N LYS A 342 15.28 7.52 6.95
CA LYS A 342 15.98 6.25 6.72
C LYS A 342 15.08 5.17 6.09
N MET A 343 13.79 5.17 6.44
CA MET A 343 12.83 4.25 5.83
C MET A 343 12.57 4.61 4.37
N LEU A 344 12.42 5.89 4.05
CA LEU A 344 12.25 6.34 2.67
C LEU A 344 13.46 5.96 1.82
N MET A 345 14.68 6.16 2.32
CA MET A 345 15.92 5.78 1.62
C MET A 345 15.96 4.29 1.29
N ALA A 346 15.57 3.42 2.23
CA ALA A 346 15.50 1.98 1.98
C ALA A 346 14.42 1.63 0.94
N ARG A 347 13.27 2.31 0.97
CA ARG A 347 12.15 2.09 0.05
C ARG A 347 12.45 2.55 -1.39
N ILE A 348 13.21 3.62 -1.57
CA ILE A 348 13.67 4.10 -2.88
C ILE A 348 14.41 3.00 -3.66
N PHE A 349 15.24 2.21 -2.97
CA PHE A 349 15.94 1.07 -3.58
C PHE A 349 15.02 -0.16 -3.73
N SER A 350 14.26 -0.50 -2.68
CA SER A 350 13.55 -1.78 -2.58
C SER A 350 12.42 -1.96 -3.59
N TYR A 351 11.65 -0.89 -3.88
CA TYR A 351 10.48 -0.98 -4.74
C TYR A 351 10.81 -1.25 -6.21
N PRO A 352 11.75 -0.53 -6.84
CA PRO A 352 12.17 -0.86 -8.21
C PRO A 352 12.82 -2.24 -8.33
N ASP A 353 13.57 -2.68 -7.30
CA ASP A 353 14.17 -4.01 -7.25
C ASP A 353 13.09 -5.10 -7.25
N ALA A 354 12.11 -4.98 -6.36
CA ALA A 354 10.98 -5.90 -6.30
C ALA A 354 10.17 -5.95 -7.61
N ALA A 355 9.97 -4.81 -8.28
CA ALA A 355 9.27 -4.75 -9.55
C ALA A 355 10.02 -5.47 -10.67
N ARG A 356 11.35 -5.32 -10.73
CA ARG A 356 12.20 -6.06 -11.68
C ARG A 356 12.13 -7.56 -11.46
N TYR A 357 12.11 -8.00 -10.23
CA TYR A 357 11.96 -9.42 -9.88
C TYR A 357 10.58 -9.96 -10.26
N ARG A 358 9.50 -9.26 -9.88
CA ARG A 358 8.11 -9.74 -10.04
C ARG A 358 7.61 -9.69 -11.48
N VAL A 359 7.88 -8.60 -12.18
CA VAL A 359 7.28 -8.26 -13.48
C VAL A 359 8.30 -8.39 -14.61
N GLY A 360 9.55 -8.02 -14.36
CA GLY A 360 10.64 -8.12 -15.34
C GLY A 360 11.42 -6.83 -15.51
N THR A 361 12.55 -6.91 -16.21
CA THR A 361 13.50 -5.82 -16.38
C THR A 361 12.84 -4.55 -16.92
N ASN A 362 11.98 -4.70 -17.93
CA ASN A 362 11.31 -3.58 -18.61
C ASN A 362 9.88 -3.34 -18.11
N TYR A 363 9.60 -3.61 -16.83
CA TYR A 363 8.28 -3.41 -16.22
C TYR A 363 7.73 -1.98 -16.42
N ALA A 364 8.62 -0.99 -16.50
CA ALA A 364 8.25 0.42 -16.70
C ALA A 364 7.68 0.71 -18.12
N GLU A 365 7.80 -0.22 -19.06
CA GLU A 365 7.22 -0.09 -20.40
C GLU A 365 5.80 -0.64 -20.52
N LEU A 366 5.33 -1.40 -19.51
CA LEU A 366 3.94 -1.85 -19.50
C LEU A 366 3.00 -0.64 -19.46
N PRO A 367 1.87 -0.66 -20.18
CA PRO A 367 0.95 0.48 -20.26
C PRO A 367 0.59 1.08 -18.90
N VAL A 368 0.33 0.25 -17.89
CA VAL A 368 -0.02 0.70 -16.53
C VAL A 368 1.15 1.39 -15.82
N ASN A 369 2.39 1.13 -16.20
CA ASN A 369 3.59 1.66 -15.55
C ASN A 369 4.29 2.75 -16.37
N ALA A 370 4.03 2.79 -17.67
CA ALA A 370 4.61 3.79 -18.54
C ALA A 370 4.04 5.20 -18.27
N PRO A 371 4.85 6.27 -18.40
CA PRO A 371 4.32 7.62 -18.36
C PRO A 371 3.46 7.90 -19.61
N HIS A 372 2.22 8.32 -19.38
CA HIS A 372 1.27 8.56 -20.47
C HIS A 372 1.38 9.97 -21.05
N ALA A 373 1.75 10.94 -20.23
CA ALA A 373 1.74 12.36 -20.59
C ALA A 373 3.14 12.96 -20.73
N ALA A 374 4.20 12.19 -20.48
CA ALA A 374 5.58 12.64 -20.56
C ALA A 374 6.40 11.74 -21.50
N PRO A 375 7.32 12.30 -22.30
CA PRO A 375 8.23 11.49 -23.13
C PRO A 375 9.28 10.78 -22.26
N VAL A 376 9.72 9.61 -22.72
CA VAL A 376 10.84 8.89 -22.12
C VAL A 376 12.04 8.96 -23.05
N ASN A 377 13.11 9.62 -22.59
CA ASN A 377 14.38 9.75 -23.31
C ASN A 377 15.50 9.32 -22.35
N ASN A 378 16.02 8.11 -22.52
CA ASN A 378 17.10 7.60 -21.68
C ASN A 378 18.03 6.65 -22.48
N TYR A 379 19.09 6.17 -21.84
CA TYR A 379 20.06 5.25 -22.43
C TYR A 379 19.80 3.77 -22.10
N SER A 380 18.67 3.45 -21.46
CA SER A 380 18.28 2.06 -21.18
C SER A 380 17.94 1.35 -22.50
N GLN A 381 18.60 0.24 -22.77
CA GLN A 381 18.41 -0.56 -23.97
C GLN A 381 18.25 -2.04 -23.62
N ASP A 382 17.64 -2.78 -24.51
CA ASP A 382 17.55 -4.24 -24.49
C ASP A 382 16.88 -4.84 -23.23
N GLY A 383 17.07 -6.10 -22.97
CA GLY A 383 16.46 -6.85 -21.88
C GLY A 383 15.09 -7.44 -22.22
N ALA A 384 14.67 -8.41 -21.40
CA ALA A 384 13.42 -9.13 -21.61
C ALA A 384 12.21 -8.20 -21.60
N GLY A 385 11.27 -8.39 -22.53
CA GLY A 385 10.05 -7.60 -22.65
C GLY A 385 10.24 -6.19 -23.25
N ARG A 386 11.42 -5.89 -23.77
CA ARG A 386 11.67 -4.61 -24.47
C ARG A 386 10.81 -4.51 -25.71
N HIS A 387 10.03 -3.44 -25.84
CA HIS A 387 9.21 -3.16 -27.03
C HIS A 387 9.21 -1.68 -27.42
N HIS A 388 9.74 -0.80 -26.58
CA HIS A 388 9.81 0.64 -26.85
C HIS A 388 11.09 1.01 -27.61
N PHE A 389 10.96 1.89 -28.59
CA PHE A 389 12.09 2.42 -29.37
C PHE A 389 12.60 3.70 -28.70
N ASN A 390 13.70 3.59 -27.99
CA ASN A 390 14.30 4.70 -27.27
C ASN A 390 15.37 5.34 -28.14
N ALA A 391 15.02 6.41 -28.88
CA ALA A 391 15.90 7.16 -29.76
C ALA A 391 16.78 6.27 -30.67
N PRO A 392 16.21 5.53 -31.64
CA PRO A 392 16.92 4.48 -32.38
C PRO A 392 18.14 4.98 -33.18
N GLU A 393 18.18 6.26 -33.50
CA GLU A 393 19.29 6.88 -34.22
C GLU A 393 20.35 7.51 -33.31
N ALA A 394 20.09 7.55 -31.98
CA ALA A 394 21.02 8.09 -31.00
C ALA A 394 21.92 7.00 -30.42
N PRO A 395 23.14 7.34 -29.98
CA PRO A 395 23.98 6.39 -29.27
C PRO A 395 23.37 5.98 -27.95
N ASN A 396 23.68 4.76 -27.48
CA ASN A 396 23.17 4.20 -26.23
C ASN A 396 24.10 4.47 -25.01
N TYR A 397 24.86 5.56 -25.05
CA TYR A 397 25.81 5.94 -24.00
C TYR A 397 25.90 7.45 -23.81
N ALA A 398 26.21 7.86 -22.62
CA ALA A 398 26.54 9.23 -22.24
C ALA A 398 27.93 9.27 -21.56
N PRO A 399 28.72 10.36 -21.73
CA PRO A 399 28.47 11.51 -22.63
C PRO A 399 28.68 11.17 -24.09
N ASN A 400 27.99 11.86 -24.99
CA ASN A 400 28.20 11.74 -26.42
C ASN A 400 28.03 13.08 -27.15
N SER A 401 28.59 13.18 -28.38
CA SER A 401 28.44 14.34 -29.26
C SER A 401 27.56 14.03 -30.49
N LEU A 402 26.81 12.93 -30.45
CA LEU A 402 26.07 12.36 -31.58
C LEU A 402 24.56 12.63 -31.51
N GLY A 403 24.14 13.59 -30.68
CA GLY A 403 22.74 13.99 -30.56
C GLY A 403 21.87 13.13 -29.62
N GLY A 404 22.48 12.39 -28.70
CA GLY A 404 21.75 11.65 -27.68
C GLY A 404 21.14 12.56 -26.63
N PRO A 405 20.24 12.01 -25.77
CA PRO A 405 19.65 12.75 -24.64
C PRO A 405 20.72 13.39 -23.75
N VAL A 406 20.43 14.58 -23.22
CA VAL A 406 21.33 15.31 -22.31
C VAL A 406 20.62 15.59 -20.99
N ALA A 407 21.40 15.57 -19.89
CA ALA A 407 20.89 15.93 -18.58
C ALA A 407 20.48 17.41 -18.53
N ASP A 408 19.44 17.73 -17.77
CA ASP A 408 19.04 19.11 -17.51
C ASP A 408 19.82 19.66 -16.32
N PRO A 409 20.74 20.63 -16.54
CA PRO A 409 21.55 21.20 -15.47
C PRO A 409 20.73 22.02 -14.46
N LEU A 410 19.52 22.46 -14.81
CA LEU A 410 18.62 23.17 -13.88
C LEU A 410 18.15 22.30 -12.73
N LEU A 411 18.21 20.98 -12.89
CA LEU A 411 17.82 20.00 -11.86
C LEU A 411 18.98 19.60 -10.93
N ALA A 412 20.20 20.11 -11.14
CA ALA A 412 21.40 19.68 -10.41
C ALA A 412 21.33 19.85 -8.88
N GLY A 413 20.52 20.80 -8.41
CA GLY A 413 20.33 21.06 -6.97
C GLY A 413 19.12 20.38 -6.34
N GLU A 414 18.29 19.69 -7.12
CA GLU A 414 17.10 19.04 -6.58
C GLU A 414 17.44 17.81 -5.75
N GLY A 415 16.67 17.62 -4.68
CA GLY A 415 16.86 16.48 -3.77
C GLY A 415 18.09 16.56 -2.89
N SER A 416 18.82 17.69 -2.90
CA SER A 416 19.94 17.88 -1.98
C SER A 416 19.46 18.34 -0.60
N TRP A 417 20.16 17.94 0.45
CA TRP A 417 20.06 18.47 1.79
C TRP A 417 21.44 18.53 2.42
N GLU A 418 21.57 19.38 3.44
CA GLU A 418 22.82 19.45 4.20
C GLU A 418 23.01 18.14 5.00
N ASN A 419 24.20 17.57 4.90
CA ASN A 419 24.57 16.37 5.60
C ASN A 419 26.00 16.52 6.11
N ASP A 420 26.15 16.74 7.40
CA ASP A 420 27.43 16.83 8.08
C ASP A 420 27.55 15.70 9.12
N GLY A 421 28.79 15.30 9.41
CA GLY A 421 29.09 14.27 10.38
C GLY A 421 29.80 13.05 9.81
N GLU A 422 30.23 12.18 10.71
CA GLU A 422 30.95 10.95 10.39
C GLU A 422 29.95 9.88 9.89
N LEU A 423 30.44 9.01 9.00
CA LEU A 423 29.72 7.80 8.60
C LEU A 423 29.81 6.77 9.72
N LEU A 424 28.76 6.59 10.50
CA LEU A 424 28.74 5.68 11.66
C LEU A 424 27.42 4.91 11.78
N ARG A 425 27.46 3.82 12.54
CA ARG A 425 26.26 3.08 12.97
C ARG A 425 25.93 3.51 14.39
N ALA A 426 24.82 4.21 14.55
CA ALA A 426 24.34 4.64 15.86
C ALA A 426 22.86 4.34 16.02
N ALA A 427 22.46 4.10 17.26
CA ALA A 427 21.06 4.17 17.63
C ALA A 427 20.51 5.57 17.35
N ALA A 428 19.21 5.69 17.15
CA ALA A 428 18.56 6.99 17.03
C ALA A 428 18.82 7.81 18.30
N VAL A 429 19.34 9.03 18.12
CA VAL A 429 19.47 9.97 19.25
C VAL A 429 18.13 10.67 19.40
N LEU A 430 17.48 10.43 20.54
CA LEU A 430 16.20 11.03 20.83
C LEU A 430 16.38 12.51 21.21
N ARG A 431 15.58 13.37 20.62
CA ARG A 431 15.42 14.77 21.03
C ARG A 431 14.52 14.84 22.27
N SER A 432 14.29 16.03 22.82
CA SER A 432 13.57 16.20 24.10
C SER A 432 12.16 15.58 24.15
N GLU A 433 11.46 15.49 23.01
CA GLU A 433 10.11 14.93 22.91
C GLU A 433 10.02 13.69 22.02
N ASP A 434 11.13 13.04 21.74
CA ASP A 434 11.21 11.83 20.91
C ASP A 434 10.85 10.53 21.66
N SER A 435 10.00 10.59 22.67
CA SER A 435 9.55 9.38 23.37
C SER A 435 8.87 8.41 22.39
N ASP A 436 9.23 7.13 22.44
CA ASP A 436 8.61 6.09 21.62
C ASP A 436 7.14 5.82 21.99
N PHE A 437 6.77 6.10 23.23
CA PHE A 437 5.40 5.89 23.74
C PHE A 437 4.57 7.18 23.81
N GLY A 438 5.19 8.36 23.71
CA GLY A 438 4.51 9.64 23.97
C GLY A 438 3.31 9.88 23.05
N GLN A 439 3.49 9.82 21.73
CA GLN A 439 2.40 10.03 20.77
C GLN A 439 1.38 8.87 20.78
N ALA A 440 1.80 7.63 21.06
CA ALA A 440 0.91 6.50 21.28
C ALA A 440 0.00 6.76 22.49
N GLY A 441 0.57 7.27 23.59
CA GLY A 441 -0.18 7.66 24.78
C GLY A 441 -1.19 8.79 24.52
N THR A 442 -0.79 9.81 23.75
CA THR A 442 -1.69 10.88 23.33
C THR A 442 -2.85 10.33 22.49
N LEU A 443 -2.58 9.44 21.52
CA LEU A 443 -3.62 8.80 20.72
C LEU A 443 -4.62 8.04 21.61
N TYR A 444 -4.14 7.25 22.55
CA TYR A 444 -5.00 6.48 23.44
C TYR A 444 -5.78 7.36 24.42
N ARG A 445 -5.12 8.32 25.09
CA ARG A 445 -5.78 9.13 26.16
C ARG A 445 -6.70 10.20 25.62
N ASP A 446 -6.26 10.92 24.57
CA ASP A 446 -6.83 12.19 24.17
C ASP A 446 -7.65 12.11 22.87
N VAL A 447 -7.44 11.06 22.05
CA VAL A 447 -8.14 10.88 20.77
C VAL A 447 -9.18 9.77 20.84
N PHE A 448 -8.88 8.64 21.48
CA PHE A 448 -9.87 7.57 21.66
C PHE A 448 -10.94 8.01 22.68
N ASP A 449 -12.22 7.87 22.32
CA ASP A 449 -13.31 7.95 23.28
C ASP A 449 -13.38 6.69 24.16
N ASP A 450 -14.27 6.68 25.13
CA ASP A 450 -14.38 5.56 26.08
C ASP A 450 -14.78 4.24 25.41
N ALA A 451 -15.61 4.30 24.37
CA ALA A 451 -16.00 3.12 23.59
C ALA A 451 -14.84 2.57 22.78
N ALA A 452 -14.05 3.43 22.12
CA ALA A 452 -12.84 3.04 21.40
C ALA A 452 -11.78 2.46 22.35
N LYS A 453 -11.60 3.04 23.56
CA LYS A 453 -10.70 2.49 24.59
C LYS A 453 -11.13 1.09 25.04
N ALA A 454 -12.42 0.86 25.22
CA ALA A 454 -12.94 -0.47 25.57
C ALA A 454 -12.66 -1.50 24.46
N ARG A 455 -13.02 -1.19 23.21
CA ARG A 455 -12.72 -2.06 22.05
C ARG A 455 -11.23 -2.30 21.88
N PHE A 456 -10.42 -1.28 22.10
CA PHE A 456 -8.96 -1.40 22.05
C PHE A 456 -8.42 -2.38 23.09
N LEU A 457 -8.87 -2.26 24.35
CA LEU A 457 -8.47 -3.16 25.43
C LEU A 457 -8.88 -4.60 25.13
N ASP A 458 -10.10 -4.84 24.64
CA ASP A 458 -10.57 -6.16 24.25
C ASP A 458 -9.72 -6.75 23.10
N THR A 459 -9.42 -5.92 22.08
CA THR A 459 -8.60 -6.32 20.95
C THR A 459 -7.18 -6.74 21.36
N ILE A 460 -6.50 -5.93 22.18
CA ILE A 460 -5.14 -6.27 22.62
C ILE A 460 -5.13 -7.45 23.60
N THR A 461 -6.16 -7.59 24.44
CA THR A 461 -6.30 -8.75 25.32
C THR A 461 -6.42 -10.03 24.52
N GLY A 462 -7.35 -10.08 23.53
CA GLY A 462 -7.52 -11.24 22.67
C GLY A 462 -6.28 -11.55 21.82
N ALA A 463 -5.59 -10.53 21.32
CA ALA A 463 -4.36 -10.73 20.53
C ALA A 463 -3.18 -11.26 21.37
N ILE A 464 -3.06 -10.83 22.63
CA ILE A 464 -1.98 -11.24 23.53
C ILE A 464 -2.29 -12.60 24.20
N SER A 465 -3.55 -12.95 24.39
CA SER A 465 -3.92 -14.26 24.97
C SER A 465 -3.39 -15.44 24.14
N GLY A 466 -3.21 -15.27 22.84
CA GLY A 466 -2.59 -16.27 21.96
C GLY A 466 -1.06 -16.39 22.06
N VAL A 467 -0.40 -15.56 22.89
CA VAL A 467 1.07 -15.62 23.08
C VAL A 467 1.43 -16.79 23.98
N GLN A 468 2.28 -17.70 23.48
CA GLN A 468 2.64 -18.93 24.20
C GLN A 468 3.87 -18.79 25.11
N ARG A 469 4.46 -17.60 25.23
CA ARG A 469 5.69 -17.33 25.99
C ARG A 469 5.41 -16.30 27.08
N PRO A 470 5.44 -16.69 28.37
CA PRO A 470 5.15 -15.78 29.49
C PRO A 470 6.01 -14.51 29.50
N GLU A 471 7.29 -14.64 29.12
CA GLU A 471 8.20 -13.50 29.04
C GLU A 471 7.80 -12.47 27.96
N VAL A 472 7.18 -12.91 26.87
CA VAL A 472 6.64 -12.02 25.82
C VAL A 472 5.34 -11.36 26.31
N THR A 473 4.48 -12.10 27.00
CA THR A 473 3.26 -11.57 27.62
C THR A 473 3.59 -10.47 28.65
N GLU A 474 4.54 -10.72 29.54
CA GLU A 474 4.97 -9.72 30.54
C GLU A 474 5.58 -8.47 29.88
N ARG A 475 6.35 -8.66 28.79
CA ARG A 475 6.88 -7.54 28.03
C ARG A 475 5.78 -6.77 27.29
N ALA A 476 4.74 -7.44 26.80
CA ALA A 476 3.58 -6.79 26.19
C ALA A 476 2.80 -5.95 27.22
N ILE A 477 2.65 -6.45 28.45
CA ILE A 477 2.04 -5.67 29.53
C ILE A 477 2.90 -4.44 29.87
N TRP A 478 4.23 -4.59 29.96
CA TRP A 478 5.14 -3.45 30.13
C TRP A 478 5.01 -2.43 28.99
N TYR A 479 4.95 -2.89 27.76
CA TYR A 479 4.82 -2.06 26.57
C TYR A 479 3.55 -1.19 26.63
N TRP A 480 2.40 -1.77 26.94
CA TRP A 480 1.15 -1.03 27.10
C TRP A 480 1.08 -0.19 28.38
N THR A 481 1.76 -0.59 29.44
CA THR A 481 1.94 0.25 30.63
C THR A 481 2.77 1.51 30.29
N SER A 482 3.71 1.40 29.38
CA SER A 482 4.54 2.52 28.91
C SER A 482 3.75 3.49 28.01
N VAL A 483 2.72 3.01 27.33
CA VAL A 483 1.74 3.85 26.59
C VAL A 483 0.82 4.57 27.57
N ASP A 484 0.21 3.81 28.51
CA ASP A 484 -0.64 4.34 29.57
C ASP A 484 -0.71 3.36 30.75
N ALA A 485 -0.50 3.85 31.97
CA ALA A 485 -0.45 3.02 33.17
C ALA A 485 -1.79 2.32 33.49
N THR A 486 -2.91 3.00 33.21
CA THR A 486 -4.26 2.43 33.45
C THR A 486 -4.59 1.34 32.44
N LEU A 487 -4.16 1.52 31.18
CA LEU A 487 -4.27 0.52 30.13
C LEU A 487 -3.49 -0.75 30.48
N GLY A 488 -2.22 -0.60 30.90
CA GLY A 488 -1.40 -1.75 31.29
C GLY A 488 -1.95 -2.53 32.48
N ALA A 489 -2.52 -1.82 33.47
CA ALA A 489 -3.17 -2.45 34.62
C ALA A 489 -4.45 -3.22 34.22
N ALA A 490 -5.29 -2.63 33.37
CA ALA A 490 -6.50 -3.25 32.86
C ALA A 490 -6.19 -4.49 32.00
N LEU A 491 -5.19 -4.40 31.13
CA LEU A 491 -4.73 -5.53 30.32
C LEU A 491 -4.26 -6.71 31.17
N ARG A 492 -3.45 -6.44 32.22
CA ARG A 492 -3.01 -7.48 33.15
C ARG A 492 -4.18 -8.18 33.83
N ALA A 493 -5.18 -7.42 34.27
CA ALA A 493 -6.37 -7.96 34.90
C ALA A 493 -7.19 -8.83 33.92
N ASN A 494 -7.39 -8.37 32.71
CA ASN A 494 -8.13 -9.11 31.70
C ASN A 494 -7.42 -10.42 31.32
N LEU A 495 -6.10 -10.41 31.10
CA LEU A 495 -5.33 -11.62 30.78
C LEU A 495 -5.38 -12.66 31.91
N ALA A 496 -5.40 -12.25 33.18
CA ALA A 496 -5.57 -13.17 34.30
C ALA A 496 -6.94 -13.87 34.27
N THR A 497 -8.01 -13.11 33.98
CA THR A 497 -9.38 -13.65 33.85
C THR A 497 -9.51 -14.61 32.66
N TRP A 498 -8.86 -14.33 31.53
CA TRP A 498 -8.85 -15.20 30.36
C TRP A 498 -8.15 -16.54 30.67
N ALA A 499 -7.00 -16.52 31.35
CA ALA A 499 -6.29 -17.73 31.73
C ALA A 499 -7.12 -18.63 32.67
N GLU A 500 -7.90 -18.05 33.58
CA GLU A 500 -8.83 -18.79 34.44
C GLU A 500 -10.00 -19.41 33.64
N ALA A 501 -10.53 -18.70 32.65
CA ALA A 501 -11.60 -19.19 31.79
C ALA A 501 -11.15 -20.34 30.91
N ASP A 502 -9.95 -20.26 30.32
CA ASP A 502 -9.35 -21.34 29.52
C ASP A 502 -9.11 -22.61 30.35
N MET A 503 -8.55 -22.47 31.55
CA MET A 503 -8.37 -23.62 32.46
C MET A 503 -9.71 -24.29 32.83
N LEU A 504 -10.77 -23.50 33.01
CA LEU A 504 -12.11 -24.06 33.33
C LEU A 504 -12.72 -24.74 32.07
N ALA A 505 -12.50 -24.20 30.88
CA ALA A 505 -12.97 -24.81 29.64
C ALA A 505 -12.25 -26.14 29.34
N GLU A 506 -10.92 -26.19 29.51
CA GLU A 506 -10.14 -27.42 29.38
C GLU A 506 -10.55 -28.47 30.42
N ALA A 507 -10.75 -28.07 31.68
CA ALA A 507 -11.23 -28.98 32.72
C ALA A 507 -12.63 -29.53 32.41
N SER A 508 -13.55 -28.69 31.91
CA SER A 508 -14.90 -29.14 31.54
C SER A 508 -14.92 -30.07 30.33
N ALA A 509 -14.02 -29.88 29.37
CA ALA A 509 -13.87 -30.77 28.22
C ALA A 509 -13.34 -32.16 28.62
N GLN A 510 -12.42 -32.22 29.59
CA GLN A 510 -11.89 -33.49 30.12
C GLN A 510 -12.93 -34.30 30.93
N TYR A 511 -13.98 -33.67 31.44
CA TYR A 511 -15.06 -34.34 32.17
C TYR A 511 -16.28 -34.67 31.30
N SER A 512 -16.26 -34.29 30.02
CA SER A 512 -17.36 -34.57 29.04
C SER A 512 -17.07 -35.76 28.12
N GLU A 513 -15.92 -36.42 28.23
CA GLU A 513 -15.58 -37.73 27.65
C GLU A 513 -15.76 -38.85 28.69
#